data_9c176b5560184e918075c10348204d2e
#
_entry.id   9c176b5560184e918075c10348204d2e
#
_cell.length_a   1.000
_cell.length_b   1.000
_cell.length_c   1.000
_cell.angle_alpha   90.00
_cell.angle_beta   90.00
_cell.angle_gamma   90.00
#
_symmetry.space_group_name_H-M   'P 1'
#
loop_
_entity.id
_entity.type
_entity.pdbx_description
1 polymer ?
#
loop_
_entity_poly.entity_id
_entity_poly.type
_entity_poly.pdbx_seq_one_letter_code
_entity_poly.pdbx_strand_id
1 'polypeptide(L)'
;MSHDLVERLRALQPKSKFFIGIDSDGCVFDTMEIKQKQCFHPVIIRHWNFEAIAPYVRETAQFVNLYSRWRGTNRFPALDMTFDLLRQRPEVQQSGVDVPELTSLKRWMREESRLGNPALEAKVKESGDPELEKILEWSLEVNRTIEEVVHGVESFDFVRESLNKAGQRADLLVVSQTPLEALEREWKEHAMDGLVAMIAGQEHGTKTEHLEYAASGKYAKDHILMIGDAPGDLKAAQANDALFYPVLPGEETRSWEKFYREGLDRFFEGTYAGAYQEERIEEFDRRLPSVPPWSKSS
;
A
#
# COMPACT_ATOMS: atom_id res chain seq x y z
N MET A 1 16.79 17.99 -0.54
CA MET A 1 15.52 17.64 0.15
C MET A 1 15.46 16.16 0.53
N SER A 2 15.53 15.17 -0.37
CA SER A 2 15.42 13.75 0.05
C SER A 2 16.54 13.27 0.99
N HIS A 3 17.78 13.74 0.82
CA HIS A 3 18.89 13.37 1.70
C HIS A 3 18.69 13.84 3.14
N ASP A 4 18.18 15.05 3.35
CA ASP A 4 17.86 15.57 4.68
C ASP A 4 16.74 14.80 5.39
N LEU A 5 15.70 14.36 4.64
CA LEU A 5 14.62 13.54 5.17
C LEU A 5 15.10 12.16 5.64
N VAL A 6 15.95 11.50 4.85
CA VAL A 6 16.55 10.21 5.20
C VAL A 6 17.44 10.35 6.44
N GLU A 7 18.25 11.42 6.52
CA GLU A 7 19.09 11.67 7.69
C GLU A 7 18.28 11.93 8.96
N ARG A 8 17.13 12.60 8.85
CA ARG A 8 16.22 12.76 9.99
C ARG A 8 15.68 11.41 10.49
N LEU A 9 15.33 10.50 9.57
CA LEU A 9 14.89 9.16 9.92
C LEU A 9 16.00 8.33 10.60
N ARG A 10 17.21 8.42 10.08
CA ARG A 10 18.42 7.79 10.69
C ARG A 10 18.76 8.36 12.05
N ALA A 11 18.53 9.65 12.25
CA ALA A 11 18.83 10.34 13.50
C ALA A 11 17.84 10.06 14.62
N LEU A 12 16.70 9.38 14.34
CA LEU A 12 15.75 9.00 15.37
C LEU A 12 16.44 8.17 16.47
N GLN A 13 16.30 8.64 17.71
CA GLN A 13 16.83 7.95 18.89
C GLN A 13 15.69 7.23 19.62
N PRO A 14 15.90 6.00 20.08
CA PRO A 14 14.94 5.29 20.91
C PRO A 14 14.58 6.10 22.17
N LYS A 15 13.28 6.28 22.39
CA LYS A 15 12.72 6.81 23.65
C LYS A 15 12.04 5.73 24.44
N SER A 16 11.70 4.62 23.78
CA SER A 16 11.03 3.46 24.32
C SER A 16 11.82 2.19 24.06
N LYS A 17 11.42 1.09 24.71
CA LYS A 17 12.03 -0.22 24.50
C LYS A 17 11.58 -0.88 23.21
N PHE A 18 10.39 -0.55 22.73
CA PHE A 18 9.73 -1.15 21.56
C PHE A 18 9.59 -0.12 20.46
N PHE A 19 9.50 -0.62 19.23
CA PHE A 19 9.24 0.15 18.02
C PHE A 19 8.09 -0.45 17.22
N ILE A 20 7.19 0.38 16.71
CA ILE A 20 6.10 -0.04 15.81
C ILE A 20 6.10 0.85 14.58
N GLY A 21 6.36 0.24 13.40
CA GLY A 21 6.09 0.82 12.09
C GLY A 21 4.65 0.56 11.67
N ILE A 22 3.97 1.55 11.10
CA ILE A 22 2.55 1.48 10.78
C ILE A 22 2.33 1.98 9.36
N ASP A 23 1.77 1.16 8.48
CA ASP A 23 1.31 1.65 7.17
C ASP A 23 0.06 2.54 7.33
N SER A 24 -0.23 3.37 6.33
CA SER A 24 -1.33 4.34 6.37
C SER A 24 -2.52 3.93 5.50
N ASP A 25 -2.32 3.93 4.17
CA ASP A 25 -3.39 3.67 3.19
C ASP A 25 -3.90 2.22 3.26
N GLY A 26 -5.18 2.03 3.55
CA GLY A 26 -5.79 0.69 3.66
C GLY A 26 -5.43 -0.04 4.97
N CYS A 27 -4.58 0.55 5.78
CA CYS A 27 -4.17 0.05 7.10
C CYS A 27 -4.79 0.87 8.22
N VAL A 28 -4.55 2.18 8.25
CA VAL A 28 -5.11 3.13 9.24
C VAL A 28 -6.39 3.78 8.73
N PHE A 29 -6.41 4.17 7.46
CA PHE A 29 -7.54 4.83 6.80
C PHE A 29 -8.04 3.98 5.62
N ASP A 30 -9.37 4.01 5.35
CA ASP A 30 -9.99 3.32 4.20
C ASP A 30 -9.74 4.05 2.86
N THR A 31 -8.62 4.73 2.76
CA THR A 31 -8.25 5.52 1.58
C THR A 31 -7.89 4.65 0.38
N MET A 32 -7.38 3.45 0.57
CA MET A 32 -7.03 2.55 -0.52
C MET A 32 -8.27 2.11 -1.32
N GLU A 33 -9.35 1.70 -0.64
CA GLU A 33 -10.61 1.34 -1.31
C GLU A 33 -11.20 2.51 -2.06
N ILE A 34 -11.26 3.68 -1.43
CA ILE A 34 -11.80 4.91 -2.04
C ILE A 34 -10.98 5.30 -3.26
N LYS A 35 -9.64 5.35 -3.15
CA LYS A 35 -8.73 5.63 -4.27
C LYS A 35 -8.97 4.69 -5.45
N GLN A 36 -9.06 3.39 -5.20
CA GLN A 36 -9.27 2.42 -6.27
C GLN A 36 -10.65 2.56 -6.90
N LYS A 37 -11.72 2.53 -6.10
CA LYS A 37 -13.10 2.48 -6.60
C LYS A 37 -13.59 3.79 -7.20
N GLN A 38 -13.17 4.93 -6.65
CA GLN A 38 -13.66 6.26 -7.06
C GLN A 38 -12.68 7.03 -7.96
N CYS A 39 -11.38 6.70 -7.94
CA CYS A 39 -10.38 7.41 -8.74
C CYS A 39 -9.80 6.50 -9.84
N PHE A 40 -9.07 5.45 -9.50
CA PHE A 40 -8.38 4.61 -10.48
C PHE A 40 -9.32 3.95 -11.48
N HIS A 41 -10.34 3.24 -11.03
CA HIS A 41 -11.23 2.48 -11.92
C HIS A 41 -11.99 3.37 -12.91
N PRO A 42 -12.63 4.50 -12.48
CA PRO A 42 -13.30 5.39 -13.44
C PRO A 42 -12.33 5.99 -14.45
N VAL A 43 -11.12 6.34 -14.04
CA VAL A 43 -10.12 6.93 -14.94
C VAL A 43 -9.60 5.89 -15.94
N ILE A 44 -9.36 4.63 -15.55
CA ILE A 44 -9.05 3.55 -16.50
C ILE A 44 -10.17 3.40 -17.54
N ILE A 45 -11.42 3.33 -17.10
CA ILE A 45 -12.57 3.13 -18.00
C ILE A 45 -12.62 4.24 -19.06
N ARG A 46 -12.49 5.52 -18.65
CA ARG A 46 -12.52 6.67 -19.59
C ARG A 46 -11.32 6.69 -20.52
N HIS A 47 -10.10 6.51 -20.00
CA HIS A 47 -8.88 6.60 -20.80
C HIS A 47 -8.79 5.56 -21.91
N TRP A 48 -9.34 4.37 -21.70
CA TRP A 48 -9.28 3.28 -22.69
C TRP A 48 -10.61 3.00 -23.38
N ASN A 49 -11.65 3.82 -23.14
CA ASN A 49 -13.01 3.64 -23.70
C ASN A 49 -13.59 2.27 -23.36
N PHE A 50 -13.47 1.87 -22.09
CA PHE A 50 -13.90 0.57 -21.60
C PHE A 50 -15.34 0.55 -21.03
N GLU A 51 -16.19 1.49 -21.41
CA GLU A 51 -17.58 1.61 -20.93
C GLU A 51 -18.35 0.32 -21.13
N ALA A 52 -18.19 -0.33 -22.30
CA ALA A 52 -18.87 -1.58 -22.63
C ALA A 52 -18.46 -2.76 -21.73
N ILE A 53 -17.28 -2.71 -21.14
CA ILE A 53 -16.73 -3.75 -20.25
C ILE A 53 -16.48 -3.23 -18.82
N ALA A 54 -17.04 -2.08 -18.47
CA ALA A 54 -16.80 -1.41 -17.19
C ALA A 54 -16.99 -2.30 -15.93
N PRO A 55 -18.00 -3.18 -15.85
CA PRO A 55 -18.12 -4.10 -14.72
C PRO A 55 -16.90 -5.02 -14.55
N TYR A 56 -16.38 -5.55 -15.65
CA TYR A 56 -15.23 -6.44 -15.65
C TYR A 56 -13.94 -5.70 -15.34
N VAL A 57 -13.78 -4.45 -15.80
CA VAL A 57 -12.66 -3.58 -15.41
C VAL A 57 -12.65 -3.36 -13.90
N ARG A 58 -13.79 -3.00 -13.32
CA ARG A 58 -13.91 -2.78 -11.86
C ARG A 58 -13.57 -4.02 -11.06
N GLU A 59 -14.16 -5.15 -11.42
CA GLU A 59 -13.91 -6.42 -10.72
C GLU A 59 -12.45 -6.86 -10.82
N THR A 60 -11.85 -6.76 -12.02
CA THR A 60 -10.45 -7.14 -12.24
C THR A 60 -9.49 -6.21 -11.49
N ALA A 61 -9.71 -4.89 -11.57
CA ALA A 61 -8.88 -3.93 -10.87
C ALA A 61 -9.03 -4.03 -9.33
N GLN A 62 -10.23 -4.31 -8.82
CA GLN A 62 -10.44 -4.61 -7.39
C GLN A 62 -9.64 -5.83 -6.97
N PHE A 63 -9.72 -6.92 -7.74
CA PHE A 63 -8.94 -8.12 -7.43
C PHE A 63 -7.44 -7.80 -7.37
N VAL A 64 -6.88 -7.17 -8.40
CA VAL A 64 -5.45 -6.86 -8.46
C VAL A 64 -5.03 -5.96 -7.31
N ASN A 65 -5.73 -4.85 -7.10
CA ASN A 65 -5.25 -3.79 -6.21
C ASN A 65 -5.69 -3.92 -4.76
N LEU A 66 -6.82 -4.61 -4.48
CA LEU A 66 -7.42 -4.65 -3.15
C LEU A 66 -7.41 -6.05 -2.52
N TYR A 67 -7.70 -7.10 -3.29
CA TYR A 67 -8.02 -8.42 -2.73
C TYR A 67 -7.19 -9.56 -3.33
N SER A 68 -5.92 -9.28 -3.65
CA SER A 68 -4.98 -10.29 -4.13
C SER A 68 -3.57 -10.09 -3.56
N ARG A 69 -2.70 -11.06 -3.79
CA ARG A 69 -1.29 -10.97 -3.44
C ARG A 69 -0.53 -9.79 -4.07
N TRP A 70 -1.16 -9.06 -4.98
CA TRP A 70 -0.60 -7.84 -5.61
C TRP A 70 -1.06 -6.55 -4.94
N ARG A 71 -1.86 -6.63 -3.86
CA ARG A 71 -2.25 -5.48 -3.05
C ARG A 71 -1.02 -4.65 -2.66
N GLY A 72 -1.11 -3.33 -2.81
CA GLY A 72 0.00 -2.40 -2.54
C GLY A 72 1.09 -2.37 -3.62
N THR A 73 0.92 -3.09 -4.73
CA THR A 73 1.83 -3.00 -5.88
C THR A 73 1.76 -1.61 -6.53
N ASN A 74 2.90 -1.14 -7.05
CA ASN A 74 2.96 0.12 -7.79
C ASN A 74 1.93 0.16 -8.93
N ARG A 75 1.33 1.35 -9.20
CA ARG A 75 0.24 1.53 -10.16
C ARG A 75 0.53 1.06 -11.58
N PHE A 76 1.77 1.12 -12.03
CA PHE A 76 2.15 0.73 -13.39
C PHE A 76 2.14 -0.78 -13.59
N PRO A 77 2.82 -1.61 -12.79
CA PRO A 77 2.64 -3.05 -12.86
C PRO A 77 1.23 -3.52 -12.51
N ALA A 78 0.50 -2.81 -11.63
CA ALA A 78 -0.89 -3.14 -11.34
C ALA A 78 -1.82 -2.87 -12.53
N LEU A 79 -1.59 -1.79 -13.29
CA LEU A 79 -2.30 -1.51 -14.55
C LEU A 79 -2.06 -2.61 -15.58
N ASP A 80 -0.80 -2.97 -15.81
CA ASP A 80 -0.41 -4.03 -16.74
C ASP A 80 -1.07 -5.36 -16.40
N MET A 81 -1.01 -5.76 -15.14
CA MET A 81 -1.65 -6.99 -14.66
C MET A 81 -3.18 -6.95 -14.80
N THR A 82 -3.79 -5.81 -14.53
CA THR A 82 -5.24 -5.63 -14.72
C THR A 82 -5.62 -5.87 -16.19
N PHE A 83 -4.82 -5.34 -17.14
CA PHE A 83 -5.07 -5.52 -18.56
C PHE A 83 -4.78 -6.97 -19.02
N ASP A 84 -3.73 -7.58 -18.49
CA ASP A 84 -3.44 -9.00 -18.78
C ASP A 84 -4.59 -9.92 -18.33
N LEU A 85 -5.16 -9.69 -17.15
CA LEU A 85 -6.31 -10.44 -16.65
C LEU A 85 -7.61 -10.13 -17.41
N LEU A 86 -7.83 -8.86 -17.82
CA LEU A 86 -8.99 -8.49 -18.64
C LEU A 86 -8.99 -9.23 -19.98
N ARG A 87 -7.84 -9.31 -20.68
CA ARG A 87 -7.73 -10.05 -21.96
C ARG A 87 -8.04 -11.53 -21.82
N GLN A 88 -7.86 -12.13 -20.64
CA GLN A 88 -8.15 -13.53 -20.37
C GLN A 88 -9.62 -13.81 -20.04
N ARG A 89 -10.44 -12.78 -19.82
CA ARG A 89 -11.84 -12.95 -19.48
C ARG A 89 -12.68 -13.27 -20.72
N PRO A 90 -13.45 -14.38 -20.73
CA PRO A 90 -14.32 -14.74 -21.86
C PRO A 90 -15.32 -13.64 -22.22
N GLU A 91 -15.88 -12.96 -21.22
CA GLU A 91 -16.85 -11.88 -21.41
C GLU A 91 -16.24 -10.67 -22.12
N VAL A 92 -14.99 -10.35 -21.81
CA VAL A 92 -14.24 -9.26 -22.47
C VAL A 92 -13.93 -9.64 -23.92
N GLN A 93 -13.46 -10.87 -24.16
CA GLN A 93 -13.21 -11.37 -25.51
C GLN A 93 -14.49 -11.37 -26.39
N GLN A 94 -15.62 -11.73 -25.82
CA GLN A 94 -16.91 -11.74 -26.52
C GLN A 94 -17.47 -10.34 -26.78
N SER A 95 -17.06 -9.33 -26.02
CA SER A 95 -17.50 -7.94 -26.20
C SER A 95 -16.94 -7.28 -27.43
N GLY A 96 -15.86 -7.79 -28.00
CA GLY A 96 -15.13 -7.18 -29.12
C GLY A 96 -14.34 -5.93 -28.74
N VAL A 97 -14.26 -5.58 -27.46
CA VAL A 97 -13.42 -4.45 -26.98
C VAL A 97 -11.97 -4.88 -27.00
N ASP A 98 -11.13 -4.07 -27.67
CA ASP A 98 -9.69 -4.29 -27.69
C ASP A 98 -9.05 -3.79 -26.39
N VAL A 99 -8.37 -4.70 -25.69
CA VAL A 99 -7.60 -4.39 -24.46
C VAL A 99 -6.09 -4.44 -24.81
N PRO A 100 -5.39 -3.29 -24.87
CA PRO A 100 -4.00 -3.23 -25.31
C PRO A 100 -3.04 -4.03 -24.43
N GLU A 101 -1.93 -4.51 -25.03
CA GLU A 101 -0.91 -5.31 -24.35
C GLU A 101 0.09 -4.50 -23.51
N LEU A 102 0.05 -3.18 -23.60
CA LEU A 102 0.94 -2.25 -22.90
C LEU A 102 2.44 -2.61 -23.04
N THR A 103 2.86 -2.86 -24.29
CA THR A 103 4.20 -3.37 -24.62
C THR A 103 5.31 -2.37 -24.25
N SER A 104 5.08 -1.08 -24.48
CA SER A 104 6.03 -0.03 -24.14
C SER A 104 6.14 0.15 -22.62
N LEU A 105 5.00 0.06 -21.89
CA LEU A 105 4.99 0.04 -20.43
C LEU A 105 5.81 -1.13 -19.87
N LYS A 106 5.58 -2.34 -20.38
CA LYS A 106 6.33 -3.54 -19.97
C LYS A 106 7.83 -3.39 -20.20
N ARG A 107 8.23 -2.74 -21.30
CA ARG A 107 9.64 -2.44 -21.59
C ARG A 107 10.21 -1.43 -20.61
N TRP A 108 9.52 -0.30 -20.42
CA TRP A 108 9.95 0.75 -19.49
C TRP A 108 10.09 0.22 -18.06
N MET A 109 9.14 -0.58 -17.56
CA MET A 109 9.21 -1.17 -16.23
C MET A 109 10.40 -2.12 -16.02
N ARG A 110 10.97 -2.68 -17.09
CA ARG A 110 12.21 -3.51 -17.01
C ARG A 110 13.49 -2.67 -16.99
N GLU A 111 13.43 -1.48 -17.57
CA GLU A 111 14.58 -0.56 -17.69
C GLU A 111 14.68 0.41 -16.51
N GLU A 112 13.54 0.72 -15.87
CA GLU A 112 13.46 1.72 -14.80
C GLU A 112 13.39 1.05 -13.41
N SER A 113 14.27 1.50 -12.52
CA SER A 113 14.35 0.98 -11.13
C SER A 113 13.41 1.71 -10.16
N ARG A 114 12.97 2.94 -10.49
CA ARG A 114 12.11 3.78 -9.65
C ARG A 114 10.87 4.21 -10.40
N LEU A 115 9.88 3.32 -10.45
CA LEU A 115 8.63 3.57 -11.15
C LEU A 115 7.83 4.72 -10.51
N GLY A 116 7.70 5.83 -11.25
CA GLY A 116 6.96 7.01 -10.81
C GLY A 116 6.72 7.99 -11.97
N ASN A 117 5.79 8.95 -11.80
CA ASN A 117 5.48 9.93 -12.83
C ASN A 117 6.70 10.71 -13.33
N PRO A 118 7.66 11.15 -12.48
CA PRO A 118 8.84 11.88 -12.97
C PRO A 118 9.71 11.04 -13.92
N ALA A 119 9.91 9.76 -13.64
CA ALA A 119 10.68 8.86 -14.49
C ALA A 119 9.93 8.56 -15.80
N LEU A 120 8.61 8.36 -15.73
CA LEU A 120 7.78 8.14 -16.90
C LEU A 120 7.75 9.39 -17.81
N GLU A 121 7.62 10.59 -17.24
CA GLU A 121 7.66 11.86 -17.96
C GLU A 121 8.99 12.05 -18.69
N ALA A 122 10.11 11.73 -18.03
CA ALA A 122 11.43 11.78 -18.66
C ALA A 122 11.51 10.83 -19.86
N LYS A 123 10.97 9.60 -19.71
CA LYS A 123 10.96 8.60 -20.78
C LYS A 123 10.06 8.99 -21.94
N VAL A 124 8.90 9.58 -21.67
CA VAL A 124 7.99 10.13 -22.71
C VAL A 124 8.71 11.23 -23.51
N LYS A 125 9.35 12.18 -22.82
CA LYS A 125 10.12 13.27 -23.48
C LYS A 125 11.28 12.73 -24.35
N GLU A 126 11.93 11.67 -23.91
CA GLU A 126 13.02 11.02 -24.64
C GLU A 126 12.53 10.28 -25.88
N SER A 127 11.46 9.49 -25.74
CA SER A 127 11.04 8.52 -26.76
C SER A 127 9.93 9.00 -27.69
N GLY A 128 9.09 9.93 -27.24
CA GLY A 128 7.86 10.30 -27.95
C GLY A 128 6.87 9.14 -28.10
N ASP A 129 6.94 8.12 -27.24
CA ASP A 129 6.11 6.92 -27.32
C ASP A 129 4.66 7.23 -26.92
N PRO A 130 3.67 7.07 -27.82
CA PRO A 130 2.29 7.45 -27.55
C PRO A 130 1.59 6.56 -26.52
N GLU A 131 2.02 5.31 -26.33
CA GLU A 131 1.50 4.44 -25.27
C GLU A 131 1.95 4.96 -23.90
N LEU A 132 3.23 5.31 -23.75
CA LEU A 132 3.76 5.86 -22.49
C LEU A 132 3.17 7.23 -22.19
N GLU A 133 2.95 8.07 -23.20
CA GLU A 133 2.29 9.38 -23.06
C GLU A 133 0.86 9.21 -22.50
N LYS A 134 0.06 8.32 -23.09
CA LYS A 134 -1.29 8.00 -22.61
C LYS A 134 -1.30 7.47 -21.16
N ILE A 135 -0.33 6.65 -20.81
CA ILE A 135 -0.20 6.12 -19.45
C ILE A 135 0.20 7.21 -18.45
N LEU A 136 1.05 8.14 -18.85
CA LEU A 136 1.40 9.31 -18.05
C LEU A 136 0.16 10.21 -17.83
N GLU A 137 -0.60 10.50 -18.86
CA GLU A 137 -1.85 11.26 -18.77
C GLU A 137 -2.84 10.60 -17.81
N TRP A 138 -3.05 9.28 -17.94
CA TRP A 138 -3.85 8.49 -17.00
C TRP A 138 -3.35 8.66 -15.56
N SER A 139 -2.06 8.49 -15.34
CA SER A 139 -1.48 8.55 -14.00
C SER A 139 -1.59 9.93 -13.37
N LEU A 140 -1.45 10.99 -14.16
CA LEU A 140 -1.62 12.38 -13.72
C LEU A 140 -3.11 12.67 -13.41
N GLU A 141 -4.04 12.18 -14.25
CA GLU A 141 -5.47 12.34 -13.99
C GLU A 141 -5.90 11.60 -12.72
N VAL A 142 -5.40 10.40 -12.49
CA VAL A 142 -5.63 9.68 -11.23
C VAL A 142 -5.20 10.52 -10.03
N ASN A 143 -4.03 11.15 -10.07
CA ASN A 143 -3.56 12.00 -8.99
C ASN A 143 -4.51 13.18 -8.74
N ARG A 144 -4.94 13.89 -9.80
CA ARG A 144 -5.91 15.00 -9.69
C ARG A 144 -7.23 14.52 -9.08
N THR A 145 -7.75 13.38 -9.54
CA THR A 145 -9.00 12.82 -9.01
C THR A 145 -8.86 12.44 -7.53
N ILE A 146 -7.71 11.91 -7.11
CA ILE A 146 -7.44 11.62 -5.69
C ILE A 146 -7.45 12.92 -4.87
N GLU A 147 -6.79 13.97 -5.34
CA GLU A 147 -6.78 15.27 -4.67
C GLU A 147 -8.17 15.90 -4.54
N GLU A 148 -9.06 15.65 -5.50
CA GLU A 148 -10.42 16.16 -5.52
C GLU A 148 -11.41 15.34 -4.68
N VAL A 149 -11.19 14.04 -4.56
CA VAL A 149 -12.19 13.09 -3.99
C VAL A 149 -11.81 12.61 -2.60
N VAL A 150 -10.52 12.43 -2.30
CA VAL A 150 -10.09 11.76 -1.08
C VAL A 150 -9.83 12.77 0.03
N HIS A 151 -10.86 13.07 0.81
CA HIS A 151 -10.81 13.95 1.97
C HIS A 151 -11.70 13.40 3.09
N GLY A 152 -11.35 13.70 4.35
CA GLY A 152 -12.18 13.38 5.52
C GLY A 152 -12.45 11.89 5.68
N VAL A 153 -11.52 11.04 5.24
CA VAL A 153 -11.66 9.59 5.37
C VAL A 153 -11.27 9.20 6.78
N GLU A 154 -12.27 8.82 7.58
CA GLU A 154 -12.04 8.42 8.97
C GLU A 154 -11.10 7.23 9.09
N SER A 155 -10.34 7.18 10.20
CA SER A 155 -9.57 5.99 10.53
C SER A 155 -10.50 4.82 10.90
N PHE A 156 -10.06 3.60 10.68
CA PHE A 156 -10.79 2.43 11.17
C PHE A 156 -10.95 2.48 12.69
N ASP A 157 -12.04 1.88 13.18
CA ASP A 157 -12.27 1.76 14.63
C ASP A 157 -11.10 1.02 15.29
N PHE A 158 -10.85 1.34 16.55
CA PHE A 158 -9.73 0.84 17.36
C PHE A 158 -8.32 1.27 16.94
N VAL A 159 -8.14 1.99 15.83
CA VAL A 159 -6.81 2.52 15.46
C VAL A 159 -6.30 3.49 16.52
N ARG A 160 -7.07 4.53 16.80
CA ARG A 160 -6.67 5.59 17.75
C ARG A 160 -6.40 5.02 19.14
N GLU A 161 -7.25 4.12 19.62
CA GLU A 161 -7.09 3.46 20.92
C GLU A 161 -5.80 2.61 20.94
N SER A 162 -5.54 1.89 19.84
CA SER A 162 -4.33 1.08 19.69
C SER A 162 -3.07 1.93 19.72
N LEU A 163 -3.05 3.04 18.96
CA LEU A 163 -1.90 3.96 18.92
C LEU A 163 -1.66 4.63 20.27
N ASN A 164 -2.71 5.07 20.96
CA ASN A 164 -2.59 5.62 22.30
C ASN A 164 -2.05 4.62 23.32
N LYS A 165 -2.52 3.35 23.27
CA LYS A 165 -2.03 2.27 24.14
C LYS A 165 -0.58 1.92 23.79
N ALA A 166 -0.25 1.81 22.51
CA ALA A 166 1.08 1.46 22.01
C ALA A 166 2.12 2.53 22.36
N GLY A 167 1.80 3.81 22.18
CA GLY A 167 2.69 4.95 22.43
C GLY A 167 3.13 5.11 23.89
N GLN A 168 2.49 4.40 24.83
CA GLN A 168 2.94 4.36 26.23
C GLN A 168 4.22 3.53 26.42
N ARG A 169 4.55 2.63 25.48
CA ARG A 169 5.66 1.65 25.62
C ARG A 169 6.52 1.51 24.36
N ALA A 170 6.06 2.06 23.22
CA ALA A 170 6.74 1.96 21.92
C ALA A 170 6.93 3.34 21.28
N ASP A 171 7.99 3.48 20.50
CA ASP A 171 8.13 4.56 19.54
C ASP A 171 7.35 4.20 18.27
N LEU A 172 6.45 5.07 17.84
CA LEU A 172 5.56 4.82 16.70
C LEU A 172 6.04 5.61 15.48
N LEU A 173 6.07 4.98 14.31
CA LEU A 173 6.46 5.59 13.03
C LEU A 173 5.45 5.23 11.95
N VAL A 174 4.98 6.22 11.17
CA VAL A 174 4.27 5.93 9.93
C VAL A 174 5.26 5.52 8.85
N VAL A 175 5.00 4.39 8.19
CA VAL A 175 5.85 3.75 7.18
C VAL A 175 5.04 3.55 5.91
N SER A 176 5.07 4.52 4.98
CA SER A 176 4.21 4.50 3.79
C SER A 176 4.96 4.79 2.49
N GLN A 177 4.37 4.40 1.36
CA GLN A 177 4.83 4.76 0.01
C GLN A 177 3.96 5.87 -0.63
N THR A 178 3.07 6.46 0.15
CA THR A 178 2.33 7.66 -0.21
C THR A 178 3.22 8.90 -0.08
N PRO A 179 3.03 9.96 -0.90
CA PRO A 179 3.75 11.22 -0.76
C PRO A 179 3.61 11.80 0.65
N LEU A 180 4.74 12.30 1.21
CA LEU A 180 4.81 12.80 2.58
C LEU A 180 3.76 13.89 2.86
N GLU A 181 3.59 14.85 1.94
CA GLU A 181 2.64 15.95 2.09
C GLU A 181 1.19 15.44 2.25
N ALA A 182 0.82 14.42 1.50
CA ALA A 182 -0.51 13.81 1.59
C ALA A 182 -0.71 13.10 2.94
N LEU A 183 0.30 12.36 3.41
CA LEU A 183 0.27 11.69 4.71
C LEU A 183 0.18 12.69 5.87
N GLU A 184 1.02 13.73 5.87
CA GLU A 184 1.02 14.76 6.93
C GLU A 184 -0.33 15.47 6.99
N ARG A 185 -0.93 15.80 5.84
CA ARG A 185 -2.27 16.39 5.76
C ARG A 185 -3.32 15.48 6.38
N GLU A 186 -3.36 14.20 5.98
CA GLU A 186 -4.34 13.20 6.42
C GLU A 186 -4.23 12.93 7.93
N TRP A 187 -3.03 12.67 8.42
CA TRP A 187 -2.82 12.41 9.85
C TRP A 187 -3.13 13.63 10.72
N LYS A 188 -2.85 14.84 10.23
CA LYS A 188 -3.18 16.10 10.91
C LYS A 188 -4.68 16.40 10.88
N GLU A 189 -5.36 16.15 9.76
CA GLU A 189 -6.81 16.30 9.62
C GLU A 189 -7.57 15.53 10.72
N HIS A 190 -7.06 14.34 11.03
CA HIS A 190 -7.61 13.49 12.09
C HIS A 190 -6.96 13.68 13.46
N ALA A 191 -6.12 14.68 13.66
CA ALA A 191 -5.38 14.93 14.91
C ALA A 191 -4.70 13.65 15.46
N MET A 192 -4.03 12.90 14.58
CA MET A 192 -3.27 11.70 14.91
C MET A 192 -1.76 11.85 14.69
N ASP A 193 -1.33 12.93 14.05
CA ASP A 193 0.09 13.27 13.82
C ASP A 193 0.90 13.35 15.12
N GLY A 194 0.28 13.82 16.20
CA GLY A 194 0.88 13.84 17.53
C GLY A 194 1.03 12.49 18.23
N LEU A 195 0.44 11.41 17.69
CA LEU A 195 0.56 10.06 18.24
C LEU A 195 1.81 9.30 17.77
N VAL A 196 2.49 9.78 16.74
CA VAL A 196 3.66 9.17 16.13
C VAL A 196 4.90 10.06 16.27
N ALA A 197 6.07 9.47 16.35
CA ALA A 197 7.33 10.19 16.45
C ALA A 197 7.71 10.87 15.12
N MET A 198 7.32 10.27 13.99
CA MET A 198 7.57 10.78 12.65
C MET A 198 6.64 10.11 11.63
N ILE A 199 6.39 10.78 10.51
CA ILE A 199 5.71 10.24 9.33
C ILE A 199 6.76 10.09 8.23
N ALA A 200 6.97 8.85 7.74
CA ALA A 200 7.86 8.54 6.64
C ALA A 200 7.05 8.19 5.39
N GLY A 201 7.16 9.03 4.36
CA GLY A 201 6.55 8.84 3.04
C GLY A 201 7.56 8.37 2.00
N GLN A 202 7.14 8.27 0.74
CA GLN A 202 7.97 7.80 -0.39
C GLN A 202 9.30 8.56 -0.56
N GLU A 203 9.38 9.81 -0.11
CA GLU A 203 10.58 10.65 -0.21
C GLU A 203 11.68 10.21 0.73
N HIS A 204 11.36 9.41 1.75
CA HIS A 204 12.31 8.82 2.71
C HIS A 204 12.91 7.48 2.21
N GLY A 205 12.40 6.92 1.12
CA GLY A 205 12.81 5.64 0.57
C GLY A 205 11.70 4.59 0.54
N THR A 206 12.07 3.33 0.50
CA THR A 206 11.15 2.19 0.55
C THR A 206 10.74 1.87 1.99
N LYS A 207 9.63 1.14 2.20
CA LYS A 207 9.22 0.66 3.54
C LYS A 207 10.34 -0.15 4.23
N THR A 208 11.12 -0.92 3.47
CA THR A 208 12.28 -1.65 3.99
C THR A 208 13.33 -0.71 4.54
N GLU A 209 13.68 0.35 3.78
CA GLU A 209 14.64 1.37 4.19
C GLU A 209 14.12 2.20 5.39
N HIS A 210 12.80 2.48 5.45
CA HIS A 210 12.22 3.15 6.62
C HIS A 210 12.47 2.37 7.91
N LEU A 211 12.20 1.05 7.91
CA LEU A 211 12.44 0.19 9.07
C LEU A 211 13.93 0.05 9.36
N GLU A 212 14.76 -0.12 8.32
CA GLU A 212 16.21 -0.20 8.46
C GLU A 212 16.77 1.06 9.16
N TYR A 213 16.40 2.24 8.68
CA TYR A 213 16.96 3.49 9.19
C TYR A 213 16.40 3.88 10.57
N ALA A 214 15.11 3.58 10.81
CA ALA A 214 14.45 3.97 12.05
C ALA A 214 14.66 2.99 13.19
N ALA A 215 14.75 1.68 12.90
CA ALA A 215 14.64 0.63 13.92
C ALA A 215 15.81 -0.35 13.96
N SER A 216 16.36 -0.77 12.79
CA SER A 216 17.39 -1.81 12.77
C SER A 216 18.65 -1.38 13.50
N GLY A 217 19.14 -2.26 14.39
CA GLY A 217 20.30 -1.98 15.23
C GLY A 217 20.05 -1.02 16.41
N LYS A 218 18.86 -0.42 16.50
CA LYS A 218 18.47 0.48 17.60
C LYS A 218 17.57 -0.22 18.62
N TYR A 219 16.79 -1.22 18.18
CA TYR A 219 15.90 -2.04 19.01
C TYR A 219 16.26 -3.51 18.84
N ALA A 220 15.91 -4.34 19.83
CA ALA A 220 15.99 -5.79 19.67
C ALA A 220 14.97 -6.26 18.61
N LYS A 221 15.31 -7.30 17.84
CA LYS A 221 14.49 -7.76 16.70
C LYS A 221 13.05 -8.12 17.08
N ASP A 222 12.89 -8.79 18.23
CA ASP A 222 11.61 -9.14 18.82
C ASP A 222 10.85 -7.96 19.46
N HIS A 223 11.46 -6.77 19.45
CA HIS A 223 10.87 -5.51 19.90
C HIS A 223 10.52 -4.57 18.73
N ILE A 224 10.65 -5.03 17.50
CA ILE A 224 10.25 -4.29 16.29
C ILE A 224 9.02 -4.97 15.69
N LEU A 225 7.95 -4.22 15.50
CA LEU A 225 6.72 -4.69 14.85
C LEU A 225 6.38 -3.79 13.66
N MET A 226 6.05 -4.38 12.52
CA MET A 226 5.42 -3.69 11.40
C MET A 226 3.94 -4.06 11.35
N ILE A 227 3.06 -3.06 11.29
CA ILE A 227 1.61 -3.21 11.06
C ILE A 227 1.33 -2.79 9.62
N GLY A 228 0.67 -3.65 8.84
CA GLY A 228 0.36 -3.33 7.44
C GLY A 228 -0.69 -4.27 6.84
N ASP A 229 -1.20 -3.91 5.66
CA ASP A 229 -2.30 -4.58 4.98
C ASP A 229 -1.91 -5.15 3.60
N ALA A 230 -0.64 -5.05 3.23
CA ALA A 230 -0.13 -5.48 1.94
C ALA A 230 1.08 -6.42 2.07
N PRO A 231 1.32 -7.31 1.07
CA PRO A 231 2.52 -8.17 1.05
C PRO A 231 3.85 -7.39 1.10
N GLY A 232 3.84 -6.13 0.64
CA GLY A 232 5.00 -5.24 0.75
C GLY A 232 5.40 -4.94 2.19
N ASP A 233 4.45 -4.87 3.11
CA ASP A 233 4.69 -4.63 4.54
C ASP A 233 5.31 -5.84 5.21
N LEU A 234 4.77 -7.04 4.95
CA LEU A 234 5.34 -8.30 5.40
C LEU A 234 6.78 -8.46 4.89
N LYS A 235 7.03 -8.14 3.61
CA LYS A 235 8.37 -8.19 3.02
C LYS A 235 9.32 -7.20 3.71
N ALA A 236 8.87 -5.99 4.01
CA ALA A 236 9.67 -4.99 4.72
C ALA A 236 10.00 -5.44 6.14
N ALA A 237 9.03 -6.03 6.86
CA ALA A 237 9.25 -6.61 8.18
C ALA A 237 10.29 -7.75 8.13
N GLN A 238 10.11 -8.71 7.23
CA GLN A 238 11.02 -9.85 7.06
C GLN A 238 12.45 -9.42 6.72
N ALA A 239 12.62 -8.43 5.84
CA ALA A 239 13.93 -7.89 5.45
C ALA A 239 14.68 -7.23 6.62
N ASN A 240 13.98 -6.83 7.66
CA ASN A 240 14.53 -6.22 8.88
C ASN A 240 14.51 -7.13 10.11
N ASP A 241 14.20 -8.41 9.95
CA ASP A 241 14.00 -9.37 11.05
C ASP A 241 12.97 -8.88 12.10
N ALA A 242 12.01 -8.05 11.68
CA ALA A 242 10.95 -7.51 12.51
C ALA A 242 9.74 -8.44 12.53
N LEU A 243 8.93 -8.34 13.59
CA LEU A 243 7.64 -8.98 13.67
C LEU A 243 6.63 -8.27 12.74
N PHE A 244 5.59 -8.99 12.32
CA PHE A 244 4.56 -8.45 11.45
C PHE A 244 3.15 -8.69 12.02
N TYR A 245 2.34 -7.63 12.07
CA TYR A 245 0.91 -7.72 12.35
C TYR A 245 0.11 -7.34 11.10
N PRO A 246 -0.66 -8.26 10.49
CA PRO A 246 -1.49 -7.97 9.34
C PRO A 246 -2.81 -7.31 9.72
N VAL A 247 -3.13 -6.21 9.05
CA VAL A 247 -4.49 -5.69 8.95
C VAL A 247 -5.13 -6.37 7.75
N LEU A 248 -6.21 -7.14 7.98
CA LEU A 248 -6.80 -8.00 6.95
C LEU A 248 -7.70 -7.19 6.01
N PRO A 249 -7.45 -7.17 4.70
CA PRO A 249 -8.31 -6.47 3.74
C PRO A 249 -9.77 -6.95 3.81
N GLY A 250 -10.69 -5.97 4.00
CA GLY A 250 -12.11 -6.20 4.21
C GLY A 250 -12.50 -6.59 5.64
N GLU A 251 -11.53 -6.65 6.58
CA GLU A 251 -11.76 -6.87 8.01
C GLU A 251 -10.85 -5.96 8.87
N GLU A 252 -10.61 -4.75 8.43
CA GLU A 252 -9.65 -3.82 9.02
C GLU A 252 -10.03 -3.48 10.46
N THR A 253 -11.28 -3.09 10.72
CA THR A 253 -11.80 -2.83 12.08
C THR A 253 -11.62 -4.03 13.00
N ARG A 254 -11.94 -5.26 12.53
CA ARG A 254 -11.77 -6.48 13.32
C ARG A 254 -10.29 -6.75 13.61
N SER A 255 -9.42 -6.47 12.64
CA SER A 255 -7.97 -6.62 12.81
C SER A 255 -7.45 -5.66 13.88
N TRP A 256 -7.86 -4.39 13.84
CA TRP A 256 -7.48 -3.41 14.85
C TRP A 256 -8.08 -3.70 16.22
N GLU A 257 -9.33 -4.17 16.32
CA GLU A 257 -9.91 -4.62 17.58
C GLU A 257 -9.10 -5.77 18.20
N LYS A 258 -8.72 -6.78 17.39
CA LYS A 258 -7.88 -7.90 17.84
C LYS A 258 -6.49 -7.43 18.26
N PHE A 259 -5.89 -6.48 17.52
CA PHE A 259 -4.61 -5.90 17.90
C PHE A 259 -4.70 -5.19 19.25
N TYR A 260 -5.71 -4.34 19.44
CA TYR A 260 -5.93 -3.61 20.68
C TYR A 260 -6.14 -4.51 21.90
N ARG A 261 -6.95 -5.56 21.73
CA ARG A 261 -7.36 -6.45 22.84
C ARG A 261 -6.34 -7.54 23.16
N GLU A 262 -5.53 -7.96 22.18
CA GLU A 262 -4.66 -9.12 22.34
C GLU A 262 -3.26 -8.91 21.74
N GLY A 263 -3.16 -8.54 20.47
CA GLY A 263 -1.91 -8.54 19.73
C GLY A 263 -0.84 -7.62 20.34
N LEU A 264 -1.26 -6.44 20.79
CA LEU A 264 -0.37 -5.46 21.40
C LEU A 264 0.18 -5.93 22.75
N ASP A 265 -0.64 -6.56 23.59
CA ASP A 265 -0.20 -7.10 24.86
C ASP A 265 0.79 -8.27 24.66
N ARG A 266 0.49 -9.17 23.72
CA ARG A 266 1.41 -10.25 23.33
C ARG A 266 2.76 -9.73 22.85
N PHE A 267 2.77 -8.65 22.06
CA PHE A 267 3.99 -8.01 21.58
C PHE A 267 4.84 -7.49 22.75
N PHE A 268 4.23 -6.79 23.66
CA PHE A 268 4.92 -6.24 24.82
C PHE A 268 5.38 -7.29 25.86
N GLU A 269 4.71 -8.43 25.91
CA GLU A 269 5.03 -9.55 26.79
C GLU A 269 6.00 -10.57 26.15
N GLY A 270 6.38 -10.38 24.87
CA GLY A 270 7.29 -11.28 24.15
C GLY A 270 6.66 -12.62 23.77
N THR A 271 5.31 -12.69 23.71
CA THR A 271 4.55 -13.90 23.34
C THR A 271 3.93 -13.81 21.94
N TYR A 272 4.30 -12.77 21.19
CA TYR A 272 3.79 -12.53 19.84
C TYR A 272 4.46 -13.41 18.78
N ALA A 273 5.78 -13.55 18.84
CA ALA A 273 6.59 -14.34 17.90
C ALA A 273 6.21 -15.84 17.92
N GLY A 274 6.45 -16.52 16.79
CA GLY A 274 6.14 -17.94 16.63
C GLY A 274 4.66 -18.17 16.29
N ALA A 275 4.02 -19.13 16.95
CA ALA A 275 2.70 -19.65 16.57
C ALA A 275 1.61 -18.58 16.41
N TYR A 276 1.61 -17.53 17.25
CA TYR A 276 0.61 -16.46 17.11
C TYR A 276 0.83 -15.65 15.85
N GLN A 277 2.05 -15.22 15.59
CA GLN A 277 2.40 -14.50 14.36
C GLN A 277 2.15 -15.35 13.11
N GLU A 278 2.55 -16.61 13.13
CA GLU A 278 2.35 -17.56 12.03
C GLU A 278 0.87 -17.69 11.69
N GLU A 279 0.00 -17.87 12.67
CA GLU A 279 -1.45 -17.91 12.48
C GLU A 279 -2.00 -16.62 11.84
N ARG A 280 -1.50 -15.43 12.24
CA ARG A 280 -1.91 -14.15 11.65
C ARG A 280 -1.47 -14.03 10.20
N ILE A 281 -0.23 -14.43 9.88
CA ILE A 281 0.29 -14.41 8.50
C ILE A 281 -0.46 -15.42 7.62
N GLU A 282 -0.77 -16.62 8.12
CA GLU A 282 -1.58 -17.58 7.37
C GLU A 282 -3.01 -17.07 7.07
N GLU A 283 -3.63 -16.36 8.03
CA GLU A 283 -4.93 -15.72 7.81
C GLU A 283 -4.84 -14.64 6.73
N PHE A 284 -3.78 -13.84 6.76
CA PHE A 284 -3.49 -12.82 5.76
C PHE A 284 -3.27 -13.42 4.37
N ASP A 285 -2.46 -14.45 4.23
CA ASP A 285 -2.20 -15.12 2.95
C ASP A 285 -3.48 -15.71 2.34
N ARG A 286 -4.37 -16.25 3.17
CA ARG A 286 -5.69 -16.74 2.71
C ARG A 286 -6.60 -15.64 2.18
N ARG A 287 -6.45 -14.39 2.67
CA ARG A 287 -7.21 -13.23 2.21
C ARG A 287 -6.72 -12.66 0.89
N LEU A 288 -5.48 -12.95 0.51
CA LEU A 288 -4.83 -12.41 -0.68
C LEU A 288 -4.50 -13.52 -1.70
N PRO A 289 -5.50 -14.11 -2.38
CA PRO A 289 -5.26 -15.19 -3.35
C PRO A 289 -4.47 -14.69 -4.56
N SER A 290 -3.72 -15.62 -5.19
CA SER A 290 -3.02 -15.38 -6.46
C SER A 290 -3.90 -15.65 -7.70
N VAL A 291 -5.01 -16.36 -7.52
CA VAL A 291 -5.89 -16.77 -8.63
C VAL A 291 -7.21 -16.02 -8.52
N PRO A 292 -7.64 -15.32 -9.59
CA PRO A 292 -8.90 -14.61 -9.58
C PRO A 292 -10.11 -15.56 -9.39
N PRO A 293 -11.17 -15.10 -8.71
CA PRO A 293 -12.34 -15.95 -8.42
C PRO A 293 -13.04 -16.45 -9.70
N TRP A 294 -13.05 -15.65 -10.76
CA TRP A 294 -13.66 -16.02 -12.05
C TRP A 294 -12.87 -17.07 -12.84
N SER A 295 -11.60 -17.32 -12.52
CA SER A 295 -10.80 -18.36 -13.16
C SER A 295 -11.09 -19.77 -12.64
N LYS A 296 -11.90 -19.93 -11.58
CA LYS A 296 -12.26 -21.22 -10.97
C LYS A 296 -13.57 -21.79 -11.52
N SER A 297 -14.20 -21.12 -12.46
CA SER A 297 -15.53 -21.50 -13.03
C SER A 297 -15.41 -22.21 -14.39
N SER A 298 -14.34 -22.99 -14.61
CA SER A 298 -14.14 -23.80 -15.83
C SER A 298 -14.14 -25.27 -15.48
#